data_07175a3383ee8ae05e234cbaeecc45f2
#
_entry.id   07175a3383ee8ae05e234cbaeecc45f2
#
_cell.length_a   1.000
_cell.length_b   1.000
_cell.length_c   1.000
_cell.angle_alpha   90.00
_cell.angle_beta   90.00
_cell.angle_gamma   90.00
#
_symmetry.space_group_name_H-M   'P 1'
#
loop_
_entity.id
_entity.type
_entity.pdbx_description
1 polymer ?
#
loop_
_entity_poly.entity_id
_entity_poly.type
_entity_poly.pdbx_seq_one_letter_code
_entity_poly.pdbx_strand_id
1 'polypeptide(L)'
;IDDADYELALSEALPEEPLPLPALAPHLVAYFQQTRPGERIVSTIDKGMQSQVEGVLARWHAEFAQQDIRDMAAIIVDVRIARVLAYCGNARFDEQQPGSQVDIIRAPRSTGSILKPLLYCAAMQDGDILPRTLLPDIPINVNGFAPQNFSLQFEGAVPAAEVIARSLNVPSVVLLRRYGVPKFYDFLKRAGLTTLRRPASHYGLSLILGGAEATLWDVTAAYVDMARCLEGQPRIPLALAADEKQRRSTAPYVFTPGGVWLTF
;
A
#
# COMPACT_ATOMS: atom_id res chain seq x y z
N ILE A 1 -18.43 -43.92 -19.93
CA ILE A 1 -18.61 -43.38 -21.29
C ILE A 1 -19.19 -44.50 -22.09
N ASP A 2 -20.37 -44.34 -22.65
CA ASP A 2 -20.94 -45.36 -23.55
C ASP A 2 -20.35 -45.19 -24.96
N ASP A 3 -20.59 -46.20 -25.83
CA ASP A 3 -20.02 -46.19 -27.18
C ASP A 3 -20.54 -45.01 -28.01
N ALA A 4 -21.75 -44.50 -27.75
CA ALA A 4 -22.33 -43.36 -28.43
C ALA A 4 -21.67 -42.04 -28.02
N ASP A 5 -21.38 -41.87 -26.72
CA ASP A 5 -20.62 -40.71 -26.19
C ASP A 5 -19.20 -40.69 -26.72
N TYR A 6 -18.57 -41.87 -26.88
CA TYR A 6 -17.23 -41.98 -27.42
C TYR A 6 -17.18 -41.58 -28.92
N GLU A 7 -18.10 -42.07 -29.73
CA GLU A 7 -18.18 -41.71 -31.15
C GLU A 7 -18.52 -40.22 -31.34
N LEU A 8 -19.37 -39.69 -30.48
CA LEU A 8 -19.68 -38.24 -30.48
C LEU A 8 -18.44 -37.40 -30.19
N ALA A 9 -17.68 -37.78 -29.14
CA ALA A 9 -16.46 -37.11 -28.77
C ALA A 9 -15.38 -37.18 -29.88
N LEU A 10 -15.29 -38.28 -30.62
CA LEU A 10 -14.39 -38.40 -31.78
C LEU A 10 -14.81 -37.53 -32.98
N SER A 11 -16.08 -37.17 -33.05
CA SER A 11 -16.62 -36.32 -34.11
C SER A 11 -16.50 -34.84 -33.82
N GLU A 12 -16.21 -34.45 -32.58
CA GLU A 12 -16.00 -33.06 -32.22
C GLU A 12 -14.71 -32.51 -32.84
N ALA A 13 -14.82 -31.36 -33.49
CA ALA A 13 -13.67 -30.65 -34.01
C ALA A 13 -12.75 -30.23 -32.86
N LEU A 14 -11.49 -30.67 -32.87
CA LEU A 14 -10.48 -30.17 -31.95
C LEU A 14 -10.30 -28.67 -32.18
N PRO A 15 -10.21 -27.85 -31.10
CA PRO A 15 -9.89 -26.46 -31.27
C PRO A 15 -8.52 -26.32 -31.94
N GLU A 16 -8.43 -25.46 -32.97
CA GLU A 16 -7.18 -25.23 -33.73
C GLU A 16 -6.07 -24.70 -32.83
N GLU A 17 -6.43 -23.93 -31.76
CA GLU A 17 -5.53 -23.45 -30.74
C GLU A 17 -6.03 -23.78 -29.34
N PRO A 18 -5.14 -24.05 -28.37
CA PRO A 18 -5.55 -24.21 -26.99
C PRO A 18 -6.27 -22.95 -26.48
N LEU A 19 -7.42 -23.14 -25.80
CA LEU A 19 -8.09 -22.01 -25.14
C LEU A 19 -7.12 -21.36 -24.16
N PRO A 20 -6.99 -20.02 -24.18
CA PRO A 20 -6.12 -19.33 -23.26
C PRO A 20 -6.58 -19.59 -21.81
N LEU A 21 -5.65 -19.92 -20.94
CA LEU A 21 -5.93 -20.06 -19.52
C LEU A 21 -6.45 -18.74 -18.95
N PRO A 22 -7.44 -18.75 -18.03
CA PRO A 22 -7.88 -17.54 -17.36
C PRO A 22 -6.70 -16.85 -16.68
N ALA A 23 -6.35 -15.63 -17.10
CA ALA A 23 -5.21 -14.87 -16.60
C ALA A 23 -5.67 -13.83 -15.56
N LEU A 24 -6.33 -14.26 -14.48
CA LEU A 24 -6.60 -13.40 -13.34
C LEU A 24 -5.36 -13.25 -12.48
N ALA A 25 -5.09 -12.02 -11.99
CA ALA A 25 -3.96 -11.70 -11.12
C ALA A 25 -2.58 -12.20 -11.62
N PRO A 26 -2.16 -11.90 -12.87
CA PRO A 26 -0.96 -12.50 -13.45
C PRO A 26 0.33 -12.19 -12.67
N HIS A 27 0.44 -10.99 -12.05
CA HIS A 27 1.57 -10.64 -11.18
C HIS A 27 1.64 -11.51 -9.92
N LEU A 28 0.50 -11.91 -9.35
CA LEU A 28 0.46 -12.84 -8.22
C LEU A 28 0.90 -14.24 -8.66
N VAL A 29 0.52 -14.68 -9.85
CA VAL A 29 0.99 -15.94 -10.43
C VAL A 29 2.52 -15.91 -10.59
N ALA A 30 3.06 -14.84 -11.18
CA ALA A 30 4.50 -14.64 -11.32
C ALA A 30 5.22 -14.63 -9.95
N TYR A 31 4.64 -13.97 -8.96
CA TYR A 31 5.17 -13.97 -7.58
C TYR A 31 5.23 -15.39 -7.01
N PHE A 32 4.17 -16.19 -7.13
CA PHE A 32 4.19 -17.57 -6.63
C PHE A 32 5.11 -18.49 -7.43
N GLN A 33 5.23 -18.30 -8.72
CA GLN A 33 6.20 -19.04 -9.54
C GLN A 33 7.65 -18.83 -9.06
N GLN A 34 7.97 -17.64 -8.55
CA GLN A 34 9.29 -17.34 -8.00
C GLN A 34 9.48 -17.82 -6.55
N THR A 35 8.44 -17.73 -5.73
CA THR A 35 8.54 -17.98 -4.27
C THR A 35 8.16 -19.39 -3.88
N ARG A 36 7.31 -20.05 -4.65
CA ARG A 36 6.77 -21.40 -4.42
C ARG A 36 6.69 -22.23 -5.73
N PRO A 37 7.82 -22.43 -6.44
CA PRO A 37 7.81 -23.06 -7.74
C PRO A 37 7.30 -24.51 -7.67
N GLY A 38 6.44 -24.87 -8.64
CA GLY A 38 5.89 -26.23 -8.75
C GLY A 38 4.79 -26.59 -7.74
N GLU A 39 4.42 -25.69 -6.84
CA GLU A 39 3.36 -25.94 -5.88
C GLU A 39 1.97 -25.61 -6.44
N ARG A 40 0.98 -26.41 -6.05
CA ARG A 40 -0.44 -26.06 -6.25
C ARG A 40 -0.89 -25.16 -5.12
N ILE A 41 -1.18 -23.89 -5.43
CA ILE A 41 -1.54 -22.87 -4.45
C ILE A 41 -3.04 -22.56 -4.54
N VAL A 42 -3.73 -22.60 -3.42
CA VAL A 42 -5.07 -22.03 -3.26
C VAL A 42 -4.90 -20.63 -2.70
N SER A 43 -5.10 -19.61 -3.54
CA SER A 43 -4.96 -18.22 -3.11
C SER A 43 -6.15 -17.75 -2.26
N THR A 44 -5.98 -16.62 -1.57
CA THR A 44 -7.05 -15.97 -0.81
C THR A 44 -7.88 -15.01 -1.68
N ILE A 45 -7.54 -14.88 -2.96
CA ILE A 45 -8.18 -13.95 -3.89
C ILE A 45 -9.66 -14.34 -4.09
N ASP A 46 -10.54 -13.36 -3.92
CA ASP A 46 -11.93 -13.45 -4.33
C ASP A 46 -12.04 -13.10 -5.83
N LYS A 47 -12.53 -14.05 -6.63
CA LYS A 47 -12.61 -13.87 -8.09
C LYS A 47 -13.47 -12.66 -8.49
N GLY A 48 -14.59 -12.44 -7.81
CA GLY A 48 -15.49 -11.31 -8.12
C GLY A 48 -14.83 -9.97 -7.78
N MET A 49 -14.21 -9.87 -6.61
CA MET A 49 -13.45 -8.69 -6.18
C MET A 49 -12.28 -8.40 -7.12
N GLN A 50 -11.49 -9.42 -7.47
CA GLN A 50 -10.38 -9.28 -8.41
C GLN A 50 -10.83 -8.70 -9.74
N SER A 51 -11.88 -9.29 -10.35
CA SER A 51 -12.41 -8.80 -11.64
C SER A 51 -12.94 -7.37 -11.56
N GLN A 52 -13.59 -7.00 -10.45
CA GLN A 52 -14.06 -5.62 -10.25
C GLN A 52 -12.90 -4.64 -10.16
N VAL A 53 -11.85 -4.97 -9.41
CA VAL A 53 -10.66 -4.11 -9.26
C VAL A 53 -9.91 -3.97 -10.58
N GLU A 54 -9.74 -5.06 -11.33
CA GLU A 54 -9.14 -5.03 -12.67
C GLU A 54 -9.93 -4.11 -13.61
N GLY A 55 -11.27 -4.21 -13.61
CA GLY A 55 -12.12 -3.32 -14.39
C GLY A 55 -12.01 -1.84 -14.01
N VAL A 56 -11.89 -1.55 -12.71
CA VAL A 56 -11.64 -0.18 -12.22
C VAL A 56 -10.27 0.33 -12.69
N LEU A 57 -9.22 -0.47 -12.51
CA LEU A 57 -7.87 -0.09 -12.94
C LEU A 57 -7.78 0.11 -14.45
N ALA A 58 -8.38 -0.76 -15.26
CA ALA A 58 -8.37 -0.63 -16.71
C ALA A 58 -9.01 0.69 -17.18
N ARG A 59 -10.15 1.07 -16.57
CA ARG A 59 -10.83 2.33 -16.86
C ARG A 59 -9.97 3.55 -16.51
N TRP A 60 -9.42 3.60 -15.29
CA TRP A 60 -8.59 4.71 -14.87
C TRP A 60 -7.25 4.76 -15.61
N HIS A 61 -6.69 3.60 -15.94
CA HIS A 61 -5.48 3.53 -16.75
C HIS A 61 -5.69 4.17 -18.14
N ALA A 62 -6.81 3.92 -18.80
CA ALA A 62 -7.12 4.52 -20.09
C ALA A 62 -7.19 6.07 -20.01
N GLU A 63 -7.71 6.59 -18.90
CA GLU A 63 -7.79 8.04 -18.66
C GLU A 63 -6.41 8.64 -18.33
N PHE A 64 -5.68 8.04 -17.40
CA PHE A 64 -4.40 8.57 -16.94
C PHE A 64 -3.23 8.33 -17.90
N ALA A 65 -3.34 7.37 -18.81
CA ALA A 65 -2.34 7.18 -19.87
C ALA A 65 -2.15 8.42 -20.75
N GLN A 66 -3.20 9.26 -20.88
CA GLN A 66 -3.11 10.55 -21.58
C GLN A 66 -2.23 11.57 -20.83
N GLN A 67 -1.94 11.33 -19.54
CA GLN A 67 -1.08 12.14 -18.68
C GLN A 67 0.28 11.45 -18.42
N ASP A 68 0.65 10.46 -19.25
CA ASP A 68 1.85 9.62 -19.11
C ASP A 68 1.90 8.79 -17.81
N ILE A 69 0.78 8.61 -17.12
CA ILE A 69 0.66 7.68 -15.97
C ILE A 69 0.28 6.30 -16.54
N ARG A 70 1.29 5.45 -16.68
CA ARG A 70 1.15 4.14 -17.37
C ARG A 70 1.04 2.96 -16.41
N ASP A 71 1.48 3.14 -15.19
CA ASP A 71 1.58 2.07 -14.20
C ASP A 71 0.66 2.36 -13.01
N MET A 72 -0.18 1.41 -12.65
CA MET A 72 -1.13 1.52 -11.56
C MET A 72 -1.28 0.16 -10.89
N ALA A 73 -1.28 0.13 -9.56
CA ALA A 73 -1.51 -1.08 -8.78
C ALA A 73 -2.62 -0.89 -7.76
N ALA A 74 -3.25 -2.00 -7.37
CA ALA A 74 -4.20 -2.01 -6.27
C ALA A 74 -4.14 -3.33 -5.50
N ILE A 75 -4.37 -3.24 -4.20
CA ILE A 75 -4.50 -4.38 -3.30
C ILE A 75 -5.72 -4.16 -2.40
N ILE A 76 -6.54 -5.19 -2.25
CA ILE A 76 -7.69 -5.19 -1.34
C ILE A 76 -7.46 -6.23 -0.27
N VAL A 77 -7.66 -5.83 0.99
CA VAL A 77 -7.43 -6.70 2.15
C VAL A 77 -8.67 -6.70 3.05
N ASP A 78 -9.12 -7.90 3.45
CA ASP A 78 -10.02 -8.03 4.58
C ASP A 78 -9.24 -7.79 5.88
N VAL A 79 -9.53 -6.68 6.54
CA VAL A 79 -8.85 -6.26 7.78
C VAL A 79 -9.07 -7.27 8.92
N ARG A 80 -10.25 -7.90 9.01
CA ARG A 80 -10.58 -8.81 10.12
C ARG A 80 -9.73 -10.06 10.14
N ILE A 81 -9.46 -10.61 8.98
CA ILE A 81 -8.69 -11.85 8.82
C ILE A 81 -7.33 -11.63 8.16
N ALA A 82 -6.99 -10.38 7.82
CA ALA A 82 -5.76 -9.96 7.15
C ALA A 82 -5.45 -10.80 5.88
N ARG A 83 -6.48 -11.12 5.08
CA ARG A 83 -6.34 -11.84 3.81
C ARG A 83 -6.50 -10.89 2.64
N VAL A 84 -5.63 -11.06 1.66
CA VAL A 84 -5.72 -10.31 0.41
C VAL A 84 -6.84 -10.89 -0.46
N LEU A 85 -7.80 -10.04 -0.81
CA LEU A 85 -8.96 -10.42 -1.62
C LEU A 85 -8.80 -10.04 -3.10
N ALA A 86 -7.98 -9.02 -3.40
CA ALA A 86 -7.60 -8.66 -4.77
C ALA A 86 -6.14 -8.20 -4.82
N TYR A 87 -5.44 -8.58 -5.90
CA TYR A 87 -4.03 -8.29 -6.10
C TYR A 87 -3.79 -7.92 -7.57
N CYS A 88 -3.71 -6.64 -7.85
CA CYS A 88 -3.42 -6.10 -9.18
C CYS A 88 -2.05 -5.43 -9.15
N GLY A 89 -1.00 -6.16 -9.49
CA GLY A 89 0.39 -5.68 -9.40
C GLY A 89 0.72 -4.58 -10.39
N ASN A 90 0.02 -4.52 -11.52
CA ASN A 90 -0.01 -3.41 -12.46
C ASN A 90 -1.33 -3.42 -13.23
N ALA A 91 -1.69 -2.31 -13.88
CA ALA A 91 -2.91 -2.18 -14.68
C ALA A 91 -2.94 -3.09 -15.91
N ARG A 92 -1.77 -3.50 -16.39
CA ARG A 92 -1.59 -4.43 -17.52
C ARG A 92 -0.55 -5.49 -17.19
N PHE A 93 -0.63 -6.59 -17.89
CA PHE A 93 0.42 -7.63 -17.93
C PHE A 93 0.60 -8.03 -19.40
N ASP A 94 1.52 -7.37 -20.08
CA ASP A 94 1.75 -7.54 -21.51
C ASP A 94 3.25 -7.66 -21.77
N GLU A 95 3.68 -8.78 -22.35
CA GLU A 95 5.09 -9.03 -22.64
C GLU A 95 5.68 -8.04 -23.66
N GLN A 96 4.83 -7.43 -24.48
CA GLN A 96 5.25 -6.47 -25.51
C GLN A 96 5.37 -5.05 -24.95
N GLN A 97 4.87 -4.78 -23.72
CA GLN A 97 4.94 -3.46 -23.12
C GLN A 97 5.98 -3.41 -21.98
N PRO A 98 7.11 -2.69 -22.18
CA PRO A 98 8.11 -2.54 -21.14
C PRO A 98 7.52 -2.03 -19.82
N GLY A 99 7.85 -2.70 -18.71
CA GLY A 99 7.41 -2.32 -17.38
C GLY A 99 6.07 -2.89 -16.93
N SER A 100 5.19 -3.34 -17.82
CA SER A 100 3.87 -3.87 -17.45
C SER A 100 3.94 -5.12 -16.56
N GLN A 101 5.03 -5.89 -16.64
CA GLN A 101 5.27 -7.08 -15.82
C GLN A 101 5.83 -6.76 -14.43
N VAL A 102 6.18 -5.49 -14.16
CA VAL A 102 6.65 -5.09 -12.85
C VAL A 102 5.50 -5.13 -11.85
N ASP A 103 5.66 -5.94 -10.81
CA ASP A 103 4.75 -5.96 -9.67
C ASP A 103 4.97 -4.74 -8.78
N ILE A 104 4.19 -3.70 -8.98
CA ILE A 104 4.30 -2.43 -8.25
C ILE A 104 3.87 -2.59 -6.77
N ILE A 105 3.06 -3.61 -6.43
CA ILE A 105 2.72 -3.88 -5.04
C ILE A 105 3.99 -4.21 -4.24
N ARG A 106 4.96 -4.87 -4.87
CA ARG A 106 6.23 -5.30 -4.24
C ARG A 106 7.40 -4.37 -4.57
N ALA A 107 7.31 -3.59 -5.63
CA ALA A 107 8.38 -2.67 -6.00
C ALA A 107 8.38 -1.43 -5.09
N PRO A 108 9.55 -1.00 -4.56
CA PRO A 108 9.66 0.24 -3.81
C PRO A 108 9.30 1.45 -4.69
N ARG A 109 8.49 2.34 -4.14
CA ARG A 109 8.08 3.60 -4.78
C ARG A 109 8.09 4.72 -3.75
N SER A 110 8.28 5.96 -4.22
CA SER A 110 8.16 7.14 -3.35
C SER A 110 6.81 7.09 -2.62
N THR A 111 6.87 7.32 -1.31
CA THR A 111 5.68 7.30 -0.46
C THR A 111 4.79 8.52 -0.63
N GLY A 112 5.31 9.58 -1.23
CA GLY A 112 4.60 10.85 -1.26
C GLY A 112 4.14 11.26 0.14
N SER A 113 2.86 11.57 0.27
CA SER A 113 2.23 12.00 1.53
C SER A 113 1.60 10.87 2.36
N ILE A 114 1.67 9.61 1.92
CA ILE A 114 0.96 8.50 2.58
C ILE A 114 1.51 8.18 3.98
N LEU A 115 2.69 8.68 4.32
CA LEU A 115 3.27 8.55 5.66
C LEU A 115 2.76 9.60 6.65
N LYS A 116 2.07 10.66 6.21
CA LYS A 116 1.57 11.71 7.11
C LYS A 116 0.63 11.17 8.19
N PRO A 117 -0.38 10.35 7.90
CA PRO A 117 -1.23 9.78 8.95
C PRO A 117 -0.43 8.99 9.99
N LEU A 118 0.65 8.29 9.59
CA LEU A 118 1.52 7.56 10.51
C LEU A 118 2.29 8.50 11.45
N LEU A 119 2.78 9.66 10.96
CA LEU A 119 3.43 10.67 11.78
C LEU A 119 2.44 11.29 12.77
N TYR A 120 1.24 11.59 12.33
CA TYR A 120 0.22 12.19 13.18
C TYR A 120 -0.25 11.20 14.25
N CYS A 121 -0.44 9.94 13.91
CA CYS A 121 -0.73 8.87 14.87
C CYS A 121 0.39 8.78 15.93
N ALA A 122 1.64 8.76 15.50
CA ALA A 122 2.79 8.71 16.41
C ALA A 122 2.85 9.92 17.34
N ALA A 123 2.63 11.13 16.82
CA ALA A 123 2.65 12.35 17.60
C ALA A 123 1.43 12.48 18.57
N MET A 124 0.26 11.99 18.15
CA MET A 124 -0.95 11.99 19.00
C MET A 124 -0.85 10.96 20.13
N GLN A 125 -0.35 9.75 19.85
CA GLN A 125 -0.18 8.73 20.90
C GLN A 125 0.87 9.11 21.95
N ASP A 126 1.88 9.90 21.56
CA ASP A 126 2.92 10.39 22.46
C ASP A 126 2.49 11.66 23.20
N GLY A 127 1.29 12.22 22.90
CA GLY A 127 0.76 13.42 23.54
C GLY A 127 1.36 14.74 23.02
N ASP A 128 2.12 14.70 21.93
CA ASP A 128 2.74 15.90 21.36
C ASP A 128 1.73 16.86 20.72
N ILE A 129 0.66 16.30 20.14
CA ILE A 129 -0.45 17.06 19.51
C ILE A 129 -1.80 16.37 19.77
N LEU A 130 -2.86 17.13 19.56
CA LEU A 130 -4.26 16.70 19.50
C LEU A 130 -4.87 17.15 18.14
N PRO A 131 -6.03 16.62 17.72
CA PRO A 131 -6.65 16.99 16.43
C PRO A 131 -6.87 18.50 16.24
N ARG A 132 -7.15 19.23 17.33
CA ARG A 132 -7.34 20.69 17.29
C ARG A 132 -6.07 21.50 17.56
N THR A 133 -4.92 20.87 17.77
CA THR A 133 -3.65 21.57 17.93
C THR A 133 -3.34 22.34 16.65
N LEU A 134 -3.10 23.65 16.79
CA LEU A 134 -2.70 24.50 15.68
C LEU A 134 -1.23 24.23 15.32
N LEU A 135 -1.00 23.90 14.05
CA LEU A 135 0.33 23.70 13.49
C LEU A 135 0.68 24.90 12.60
N PRO A 136 1.92 25.41 12.66
CA PRO A 136 2.35 26.54 11.84
C PRO A 136 2.32 26.17 10.34
N ASP A 137 1.64 26.99 9.55
CA ASP A 137 1.64 26.94 8.09
C ASP A 137 2.16 28.29 7.55
N ILE A 138 3.45 28.48 7.71
CA ILE A 138 4.17 29.69 7.32
C ILE A 138 5.43 29.31 6.52
N PRO A 139 5.97 30.19 5.68
CA PRO A 139 7.22 29.92 4.98
C PRO A 139 8.32 29.54 5.96
N ILE A 140 8.98 28.42 5.72
CA ILE A 140 10.13 27.95 6.51
C ILE A 140 11.31 27.64 5.58
N ASN A 141 12.51 27.82 6.09
CA ASN A 141 13.75 27.36 5.48
C ASN A 141 14.59 26.66 6.54
N VAL A 142 14.92 25.40 6.31
CA VAL A 142 15.75 24.61 7.22
C VAL A 142 16.96 24.13 6.46
N ASN A 143 18.09 24.81 6.62
CA ASN A 143 19.36 24.50 5.95
C ASN A 143 19.22 24.37 4.41
N GLY A 144 18.49 25.30 3.79
CA GLY A 144 18.23 25.29 2.35
C GLY A 144 17.00 24.47 1.92
N PHE A 145 16.42 23.65 2.80
CA PHE A 145 15.17 22.95 2.52
C PHE A 145 13.97 23.86 2.84
N ALA A 146 13.28 24.31 1.80
CA ALA A 146 12.12 25.20 1.87
C ALA A 146 10.87 24.52 1.28
N PRO A 147 10.13 23.73 2.07
CA PRO A 147 8.94 23.04 1.60
C PRO A 147 7.82 24.04 1.28
N GLN A 148 6.99 23.72 0.30
CA GLN A 148 5.82 24.48 -0.09
C GLN A 148 4.57 23.60 -0.05
N ASN A 149 3.41 24.19 0.23
CA ASN A 149 2.14 23.54 0.02
C ASN A 149 1.84 23.43 -1.48
N PHE A 150 1.00 22.48 -1.88
CA PHE A 150 0.64 22.31 -3.29
C PHE A 150 -0.03 23.56 -3.88
N SER A 151 -0.82 24.28 -3.07
CA SER A 151 -1.46 25.54 -3.44
C SER A 151 -0.50 26.74 -3.55
N LEU A 152 0.77 26.57 -3.13
CA LEU A 152 1.75 27.66 -2.97
C LEU A 152 1.32 28.76 -1.98
N GLN A 153 0.29 28.51 -1.18
CA GLN A 153 -0.25 29.44 -0.18
C GLN A 153 0.01 28.95 1.24
N PHE A 154 0.00 29.89 2.18
CA PHE A 154 0.19 29.66 3.60
C PHE A 154 -0.96 30.29 4.38
N GLU A 155 -1.47 29.60 5.39
CA GLU A 155 -2.65 30.02 6.16
C GLU A 155 -2.31 30.47 7.59
N GLY A 156 -1.02 30.57 7.91
CA GLY A 156 -0.52 30.98 9.22
C GLY A 156 -0.54 29.86 10.25
N ALA A 157 -1.72 29.36 10.63
CA ALA A 157 -1.87 28.24 11.55
C ALA A 157 -3.11 27.43 11.20
N VAL A 158 -2.97 26.09 11.16
CA VAL A 158 -4.02 25.15 10.73
C VAL A 158 -4.17 24.04 11.76
N PRO A 159 -5.40 23.64 12.14
CA PRO A 159 -5.62 22.49 13.01
C PRO A 159 -5.04 21.21 12.44
N ALA A 160 -4.44 20.35 13.28
CA ALA A 160 -3.79 19.11 12.88
C ALA A 160 -4.72 18.19 12.05
N ALA A 161 -6.00 18.10 12.39
CA ALA A 161 -6.99 17.33 11.64
C ALA A 161 -7.15 17.85 10.20
N GLU A 162 -7.18 19.17 10.00
CA GLU A 162 -7.28 19.77 8.66
C GLU A 162 -5.98 19.59 7.87
N VAL A 163 -4.83 19.64 8.55
CA VAL A 163 -3.53 19.39 7.89
C VAL A 163 -3.48 17.98 7.31
N ILE A 164 -3.96 16.97 8.03
CA ILE A 164 -4.03 15.59 7.52
C ILE A 164 -5.02 15.52 6.36
N ALA A 165 -6.24 16.00 6.55
CA ALA A 165 -7.31 15.89 5.55
C ALA A 165 -6.95 16.57 4.22
N ARG A 166 -6.23 17.69 4.29
CA ARG A 166 -5.78 18.47 3.11
C ARG A 166 -4.36 18.13 2.67
N SER A 167 -3.71 17.25 3.41
CA SER A 167 -2.33 16.81 3.14
C SER A 167 -1.33 17.97 3.02
N LEU A 168 -1.42 18.99 3.88
CA LEU A 168 -0.52 20.15 3.83
C LEU A 168 0.93 19.72 4.11
N ASN A 169 1.86 20.27 3.34
CA ASN A 169 3.26 19.89 3.41
C ASN A 169 3.99 20.60 4.55
N VAL A 170 3.87 21.91 4.62
CA VAL A 170 4.65 22.75 5.56
C VAL A 170 4.36 22.38 7.01
N PRO A 171 3.09 22.32 7.48
CA PRO A 171 2.80 21.91 8.84
C PRO A 171 3.28 20.50 9.17
N SER A 172 3.23 19.56 8.19
CA SER A 172 3.72 18.20 8.38
C SER A 172 5.24 18.13 8.52
N VAL A 173 5.97 18.96 7.79
CA VAL A 173 7.44 19.09 7.96
C VAL A 173 7.79 19.71 9.31
N VAL A 174 7.05 20.73 9.75
CA VAL A 174 7.21 21.34 11.07
C VAL A 174 6.98 20.31 12.17
N LEU A 175 5.91 19.51 12.03
CA LEU A 175 5.61 18.43 12.97
C LEU A 175 6.73 17.39 13.00
N LEU A 176 7.20 16.92 11.84
CA LEU A 176 8.30 15.94 11.78
C LEU A 176 9.58 16.49 12.41
N ARG A 177 9.91 17.77 12.16
CA ARG A 177 11.07 18.42 12.78
C ARG A 177 10.95 18.44 14.30
N ARG A 178 9.76 18.76 14.84
CA ARG A 178 9.48 18.77 16.29
C ARG A 178 9.50 17.37 16.89
N TYR A 179 8.84 16.40 16.23
CA TYR A 179 8.76 15.01 16.68
C TYR A 179 10.12 14.31 16.65
N GLY A 180 10.96 14.68 15.70
CA GLY A 180 12.29 14.14 15.46
C GLY A 180 12.34 13.07 14.37
N VAL A 181 13.14 13.34 13.33
CA VAL A 181 13.32 12.41 12.19
C VAL A 181 13.76 11.01 12.64
N PRO A 182 14.77 10.84 13.54
CA PRO A 182 15.17 9.52 14.00
C PRO A 182 14.03 8.76 14.71
N LYS A 183 13.26 9.45 15.56
CA LYS A 183 12.13 8.85 16.29
C LYS A 183 11.04 8.35 15.34
N PHE A 184 10.68 9.16 14.34
CA PHE A 184 9.70 8.76 13.33
C PHE A 184 10.23 7.65 12.41
N TYR A 185 11.50 7.70 12.04
CA TYR A 185 12.14 6.64 11.26
C TYR A 185 12.07 5.28 11.98
N ASP A 186 12.38 5.23 13.28
CA ASP A 186 12.26 4.01 14.08
C ASP A 186 10.81 3.54 14.21
N PHE A 187 9.87 4.48 14.33
CA PHE A 187 8.44 4.19 14.31
C PHE A 187 8.04 3.49 13.01
N LEU A 188 8.43 4.01 11.85
CA LEU A 188 8.13 3.43 10.53
C LEU A 188 8.73 2.02 10.39
N LYS A 189 9.94 1.80 10.83
CA LYS A 189 10.56 0.46 10.82
C LYS A 189 9.77 -0.54 11.66
N ARG A 190 9.35 -0.15 12.85
CA ARG A 190 8.51 -0.98 13.72
C ARG A 190 7.09 -1.18 13.15
N ALA A 191 6.59 -0.21 12.37
CA ALA A 191 5.34 -0.35 11.62
C ALA A 191 5.45 -1.34 10.45
N GLY A 192 6.67 -1.75 10.09
CA GLY A 192 6.90 -2.79 9.07
C GLY A 192 7.40 -2.28 7.73
N LEU A 193 7.80 -1.01 7.60
CA LEU A 193 8.39 -0.50 6.35
C LEU A 193 9.80 -1.08 6.16
N THR A 194 9.95 -2.07 5.30
CA THR A 194 11.18 -2.85 5.11
C THR A 194 12.20 -2.17 4.22
N THR A 195 11.79 -1.17 3.45
CA THR A 195 12.62 -0.49 2.44
C THR A 195 13.49 0.63 2.99
N LEU A 196 13.31 1.01 4.26
CA LEU A 196 14.11 2.03 4.94
C LEU A 196 15.51 1.50 5.28
N ARG A 197 16.39 1.42 4.28
CA ARG A 197 17.72 0.80 4.40
C ARG A 197 18.84 1.80 4.71
N ARG A 198 18.61 3.09 4.50
CA ARG A 198 19.56 4.17 4.79
C ARG A 198 19.34 4.71 6.19
N PRO A 199 20.32 5.33 6.83
CA PRO A 199 20.13 5.95 8.15
C PRO A 199 19.11 7.10 8.09
N ALA A 200 18.46 7.42 9.21
CA ALA A 200 17.46 8.46 9.32
C ALA A 200 17.93 9.82 8.79
N SER A 201 19.22 10.15 9.02
CA SER A 201 19.85 11.39 8.54
C SER A 201 19.88 11.52 7.02
N HIS A 202 19.87 10.40 6.29
CA HIS A 202 19.83 10.40 4.82
C HIS A 202 18.49 10.93 4.29
N TYR A 203 17.39 10.56 4.95
CA TYR A 203 16.05 10.99 4.56
C TYR A 203 15.73 12.41 5.02
N GLY A 204 16.20 12.78 6.19
CA GLY A 204 15.95 14.11 6.76
C GLY A 204 14.46 14.45 6.80
N LEU A 205 14.13 15.74 6.62
CA LEU A 205 12.75 16.23 6.62
C LEU A 205 11.97 15.83 5.36
N SER A 206 12.63 15.43 4.27
CA SER A 206 11.97 14.93 3.08
C SER A 206 11.25 13.60 3.28
N LEU A 207 11.57 12.87 4.36
CA LEU A 207 10.93 11.62 4.74
C LEU A 207 9.39 11.70 4.70
N ILE A 208 8.81 12.82 5.11
CA ILE A 208 7.35 13.00 5.17
C ILE A 208 6.72 13.48 3.85
N LEU A 209 7.53 13.83 2.87
CA LEU A 209 7.10 14.34 1.57
C LEU A 209 7.46 13.40 0.39
N GLY A 210 7.80 12.15 0.69
CA GLY A 210 8.15 11.17 -0.34
C GLY A 210 9.64 11.00 -0.59
N GLY A 211 10.51 11.55 0.27
CA GLY A 211 11.95 11.30 0.25
C GLY A 211 12.35 9.87 0.64
N ALA A 212 11.39 9.06 1.05
CA ALA A 212 11.57 7.62 1.28
C ALA A 212 10.77 6.80 0.27
N GLU A 213 11.20 5.56 0.08
CA GLU A 213 10.47 4.57 -0.71
C GLU A 213 9.85 3.52 0.22
N ALA A 214 8.66 3.04 -0.13
CA ALA A 214 8.00 1.90 0.48
C ALA A 214 7.36 1.03 -0.58
N THR A 215 7.09 -0.24 -0.25
CA THR A 215 6.23 -1.07 -1.07
C THR A 215 4.76 -0.80 -0.72
N LEU A 216 3.87 -0.93 -1.70
CA LEU A 216 2.44 -0.85 -1.43
C LEU A 216 2.01 -1.94 -0.43
N TRP A 217 2.67 -3.09 -0.47
CA TRP A 217 2.48 -4.17 0.51
C TRP A 217 2.75 -3.73 1.94
N ASP A 218 3.92 -3.15 2.21
CA ASP A 218 4.31 -2.72 3.56
C ASP A 218 3.39 -1.62 4.09
N VAL A 219 3.05 -0.65 3.22
CA VAL A 219 2.12 0.42 3.57
C VAL A 219 0.75 -0.14 3.89
N THR A 220 0.23 -1.05 3.05
CA THR A 220 -1.07 -1.70 3.29
C THR A 220 -1.06 -2.48 4.61
N ALA A 221 0.01 -3.23 4.90
CA ALA A 221 0.16 -3.96 6.16
C ALA A 221 0.14 -3.01 7.38
N ALA A 222 0.82 -1.85 7.29
CA ALA A 222 0.82 -0.86 8.36
C ALA A 222 -0.59 -0.29 8.62
N TYR A 223 -1.35 0.02 7.57
CA TYR A 223 -2.73 0.51 7.72
C TYR A 223 -3.70 -0.57 8.22
N VAL A 224 -3.51 -1.83 7.81
CA VAL A 224 -4.26 -2.98 8.37
C VAL A 224 -3.93 -3.13 9.85
N ASP A 225 -2.67 -3.00 10.24
CA ASP A 225 -2.23 -3.02 11.65
C ASP A 225 -2.88 -1.89 12.46
N MET A 226 -3.01 -0.67 11.91
CA MET A 226 -3.73 0.44 12.56
C MET A 226 -5.20 0.07 12.81
N ALA A 227 -5.91 -0.39 11.78
CA ALA A 227 -7.32 -0.74 11.91
C ALA A 227 -7.55 -1.90 12.90
N ARG A 228 -6.71 -2.94 12.86
CA ARG A 228 -6.77 -4.06 13.79
C ARG A 228 -6.43 -3.66 15.22
N CYS A 229 -5.45 -2.76 15.40
CA CYS A 229 -5.11 -2.18 16.69
C CYS A 229 -6.29 -1.42 17.30
N LEU A 230 -7.01 -0.63 16.50
CA LEU A 230 -8.20 0.09 16.92
C LEU A 230 -9.31 -0.84 17.41
N GLU A 231 -9.50 -1.98 16.75
CA GLU A 231 -10.49 -2.99 17.10
C GLU A 231 -10.03 -3.95 18.21
N GLY A 232 -8.84 -3.77 18.77
CA GLY A 232 -8.27 -4.67 19.80
C GLY A 232 -7.94 -6.08 19.28
N GLN A 233 -7.81 -6.23 17.96
CA GLN A 233 -7.48 -7.50 17.34
C GLN A 233 -5.97 -7.82 17.48
N PRO A 234 -5.55 -9.09 17.53
CA PRO A 234 -4.13 -9.42 17.55
C PRO A 234 -3.44 -9.08 16.23
N ARG A 235 -2.17 -8.70 16.28
CA ARG A 235 -1.35 -8.51 15.09
C ARG A 235 -1.11 -9.83 14.36
N ILE A 236 -1.42 -9.89 13.06
CA ILE A 236 -1.18 -11.03 12.19
C ILE A 236 -0.68 -10.55 10.83
N PRO A 237 0.20 -11.32 10.13
CA PRO A 237 0.66 -10.93 8.79
C PRO A 237 -0.46 -11.01 7.76
N LEU A 238 -0.31 -10.25 6.68
CA LEU A 238 -1.14 -10.42 5.49
C LEU A 238 -0.89 -11.79 4.86
N ALA A 239 -1.95 -12.45 4.40
CA ALA A 239 -1.88 -13.73 3.70
C ALA A 239 -2.36 -13.62 2.25
N LEU A 240 -1.68 -14.33 1.35
CA LEU A 240 -2.00 -14.48 -0.07
C LEU A 240 -2.48 -15.89 -0.41
N ALA A 241 -2.09 -16.88 0.39
CA ALA A 241 -2.49 -18.26 0.21
C ALA A 241 -3.26 -18.79 1.42
N ALA A 242 -4.19 -19.71 1.17
CA ALA A 242 -5.06 -20.28 2.20
C ALA A 242 -4.31 -21.12 3.23
N ASP A 243 -3.18 -21.70 2.83
CA ASP A 243 -2.29 -22.53 3.67
C ASP A 243 -1.26 -21.70 4.47
N GLU A 244 -1.17 -20.40 4.24
CA GLU A 244 -0.30 -19.52 5.02
C GLU A 244 -0.77 -19.46 6.47
N LYS A 245 0.09 -19.93 7.37
CA LYS A 245 -0.17 -19.89 8.81
C LYS A 245 -0.02 -18.45 9.32
N GLN A 246 -1.12 -17.76 9.48
CA GLN A 246 -1.16 -16.43 10.09
C GLN A 246 -0.94 -16.55 11.61
N ARG A 247 0.31 -16.75 12.01
CA ARG A 247 0.65 -16.76 13.43
C ARG A 247 0.50 -15.37 14.01
N ARG A 248 -0.11 -15.28 15.19
CA ARG A 248 -0.14 -14.04 15.97
C ARG A 248 1.30 -13.57 16.20
N SER A 249 1.56 -12.32 15.88
CA SER A 249 2.84 -11.72 16.22
C SER A 249 2.98 -11.61 17.73
N THR A 250 4.13 -11.98 18.27
CA THR A 250 4.48 -11.72 19.67
C THR A 250 4.91 -10.27 19.90
N ALA A 251 5.29 -9.56 18.83
CA ALA A 251 5.64 -8.15 18.91
C ALA A 251 4.36 -7.30 19.05
N PRO A 252 4.33 -6.36 20.00
CA PRO A 252 3.20 -5.44 20.13
C PRO A 252 3.08 -4.54 18.90
N TYR A 253 1.89 -3.97 18.73
CA TYR A 253 1.72 -2.88 17.77
C TYR A 253 2.62 -1.70 18.14
N VAL A 254 3.09 -0.99 17.12
CA VAL A 254 3.71 0.32 17.32
C VAL A 254 2.66 1.41 17.58
N PHE A 255 1.43 1.12 17.20
CA PHE A 255 0.25 1.98 17.32
C PHE A 255 -0.44 1.74 18.67
N THR A 256 -1.11 2.77 19.19
CA THR A 256 -2.08 2.66 20.29
C THR A 256 -3.49 2.89 19.74
N PRO A 257 -4.53 2.24 20.31
CA PRO A 257 -5.91 2.47 19.86
C PRO A 257 -6.32 3.95 19.92
N GLY A 258 -5.91 4.67 20.98
CA GLY A 258 -6.19 6.10 21.12
C GLY A 258 -5.50 6.95 20.04
N GLY A 259 -4.22 6.68 19.73
CA GLY A 259 -3.50 7.37 18.67
C GLY A 259 -4.13 7.15 17.31
N VAL A 260 -4.53 5.91 17.01
CA VAL A 260 -5.24 5.59 15.76
C VAL A 260 -6.58 6.29 15.68
N TRP A 261 -7.39 6.21 16.76
CA TRP A 261 -8.72 6.84 16.81
C TRP A 261 -8.66 8.36 16.60
N LEU A 262 -7.66 9.03 17.19
CA LEU A 262 -7.47 10.47 17.02
C LEU A 262 -6.99 10.87 15.62
N THR A 263 -6.45 9.92 14.86
CA THR A 263 -5.92 10.18 13.51
C THR A 263 -7.01 10.13 12.45
N PHE A 264 -8.04 9.32 12.64
CA PHE A 264 -9.19 9.12 11.74
C PHE A 264 -10.48 9.71 12.31
#